data_104489d5fc1abdb2d2bbd9abb6fe4dcf
#
_entry.id   104489d5fc1abdb2d2bbd9abb6fe4dcf
#
_cell.length_a   1.000
_cell.length_b   1.000
_cell.length_c   1.000
_cell.angle_alpha   90.00
_cell.angle_beta   90.00
_cell.angle_gamma   90.00
#
_symmetry.space_group_name_H-M   'P 1'
#
loop_
_entity.id
_entity.type
_entity.pdbx_description
1 polymer ?
#
loop_
_entity_poly.entity_id
_entity_poly.type
_entity_poly.pdbx_seq_one_letter_code
_entity_poly.pdbx_strand_id
1 'polypeptide(L)'
;MKRQRFRSVWDAIEATPAQAANMKARSEMMLAIRDTVGAWGVTQAVAAKRLGLTQPRMNDLVRGRINKFSLDALINVAARAGLSVRVEVVRPAA
;
A
#
# COMPACT_ATOMS: atom_id res chain seq x y z
N MET A 1 11.53 -1.90 28.02
CA MET A 1 11.54 -1.69 27.63
C MET A 1 11.44 -1.41 27.19
N LYS A 2 11.59 -1.47 27.03
CA LYS A 2 11.69 -1.23 26.57
C LYS A 2 11.81 -0.94 25.77
N ARG A 3 12.05 -1.16 25.41
CA ARG A 3 12.33 -0.79 24.59
C ARG A 3 11.87 -0.48 24.01
N GLN A 4 11.67 -0.20 24.06
CA GLN A 4 11.37 0.08 23.56
C GLN A 4 10.80 0.49 23.19
N ARG A 5 10.56 0.59 23.12
CA ARG A 5 10.11 0.92 22.63
C ARG A 5 9.97 1.39 21.60
N PHE A 6 10.15 1.97 20.90
CA PHE A 6 10.07 2.29 19.83
C PHE A 6 9.93 1.88 18.75
N ARG A 7 10.42 2.21 18.40
CA ARG A 7 10.34 1.14 17.44
C ARG A 7 9.24 0.13 17.80
N SER A 8 8.80 0.28 18.90
CA SER A 8 7.76 -0.59 19.42
C SER A 8 6.52 -0.67 18.51
N VAL A 9 6.26 0.36 17.73
CA VAL A 9 5.14 0.32 16.80
C VAL A 9 5.32 -0.79 15.77
N TRP A 10 6.51 -0.91 15.22
CA TRP A 10 6.80 -1.98 14.27
C TRP A 10 6.77 -3.35 14.93
N ASP A 11 7.28 -3.43 16.14
CA ASP A 11 7.23 -4.68 16.88
C ASP A 11 5.80 -5.13 17.10
N ALA A 12 4.91 -4.19 17.43
CA ALA A 12 3.51 -4.52 17.65
C ALA A 12 2.84 -4.99 16.36
N ILE A 13 3.14 -4.33 15.25
CA ILE A 13 2.55 -4.69 13.95
C ILE A 13 3.05 -6.06 13.51
N GLU A 14 4.30 -6.35 13.77
CA GLU A 14 4.90 -7.60 13.33
C GLU A 14 4.73 -8.72 14.34
N ALA A 15 3.94 -8.48 15.39
CA ALA A 15 3.73 -9.48 16.42
C ALA A 15 3.07 -10.74 15.88
N THR A 16 2.28 -10.62 14.80
CA THR A 16 1.64 -11.78 14.20
C THR A 16 2.09 -11.93 12.75
N PRO A 17 2.24 -13.19 12.30
CA PRO A 17 2.57 -13.42 10.89
C PRO A 17 1.54 -12.85 9.93
N ALA A 18 0.26 -12.88 10.32
CA ALA A 18 -0.81 -12.34 9.47
C ALA A 18 -0.64 -10.83 9.25
N GLN A 19 -0.33 -10.11 10.32
CA GLN A 19 -0.13 -8.67 10.21
C GLN A 19 1.09 -8.34 9.37
N ALA A 20 2.16 -9.09 9.56
CA ALA A 20 3.39 -8.88 8.78
C ALA A 20 3.15 -9.15 7.30
N ALA A 21 2.46 -10.23 6.98
CA ALA A 21 2.16 -10.57 5.60
C ALA A 21 1.27 -9.52 4.94
N ASN A 22 0.26 -9.05 5.66
CA ASN A 22 -0.63 -8.02 5.13
C ASN A 22 0.12 -6.71 4.88
N MET A 23 0.97 -6.31 5.83
CA MET A 23 1.76 -5.09 5.69
C MET A 23 2.70 -5.18 4.49
N LYS A 24 3.34 -6.33 4.31
CA LYS A 24 4.25 -6.51 3.18
C LYS A 24 3.51 -6.40 1.86
N ALA A 25 2.35 -7.06 1.75
CA ALA A 25 1.56 -7.01 0.53
C ALA A 25 1.10 -5.58 0.23
N ARG A 26 0.63 -4.87 1.25
CA ARG A 26 0.20 -3.48 1.07
C ARG A 26 1.36 -2.59 0.65
N SER A 27 2.54 -2.81 1.22
CA SER A 27 3.72 -2.01 0.87
C SER A 27 4.09 -2.18 -0.60
N GLU A 28 4.08 -3.42 -1.07
CA GLU A 28 4.39 -3.70 -2.48
C GLU A 28 3.36 -3.08 -3.42
N MET A 29 2.08 -3.18 -3.06
CA MET A 29 1.02 -2.58 -3.85
C MET A 29 1.15 -1.06 -3.91
N MET A 30 1.37 -0.46 -2.75
CA MET A 30 1.49 0.99 -2.65
C MET A 30 2.65 1.50 -3.51
N LEU A 31 3.78 0.81 -3.46
CA LEU A 31 4.95 1.21 -4.23
C LEU A 31 4.67 1.14 -5.73
N ALA A 32 4.08 0.04 -6.19
CA ALA A 32 3.78 -0.12 -7.60
C ALA A 32 2.79 0.94 -8.10
N ILE A 33 1.77 1.24 -7.29
CA ILE A 33 0.79 2.25 -7.66
C ILE A 33 1.45 3.63 -7.74
N ARG A 34 2.27 3.97 -6.76
CA ARG A 34 2.93 5.27 -6.73
C ARG A 34 3.88 5.44 -7.91
N ASP A 35 4.63 4.39 -8.24
CA ASP A 35 5.51 4.43 -9.39
C ASP A 35 4.73 4.67 -10.69
N THR A 36 3.62 3.97 -10.83
CA THR A 36 2.78 4.09 -12.03
C THR A 36 2.22 5.50 -12.16
N VAL A 37 1.66 6.02 -11.06
CA VAL A 37 1.07 7.35 -11.05
C VAL A 37 2.14 8.41 -11.31
N GLY A 38 3.31 8.24 -10.71
CA GLY A 38 4.41 9.18 -10.91
C GLY A 38 4.83 9.27 -12.36
N ALA A 39 4.77 8.15 -13.09
CA ALA A 39 5.15 8.13 -14.49
C ALA A 39 4.13 8.81 -15.39
N TRP A 40 2.90 9.04 -14.92
CA TRP A 40 1.90 9.72 -15.73
C TRP A 40 2.23 11.18 -16.02
N GLY A 41 2.98 11.82 -15.13
CA GLY A 41 3.33 13.22 -15.30
C GLY A 41 2.13 14.16 -15.25
N VAL A 42 1.11 13.82 -14.48
CA VAL A 42 -0.11 14.62 -14.36
C VAL A 42 -0.21 15.22 -12.97
N THR A 43 -1.13 16.18 -12.82
CA THR A 43 -1.38 16.76 -11.52
C THR A 43 -2.04 15.73 -10.61
N GLN A 44 -1.98 16.01 -9.30
CA GLN A 44 -2.61 15.17 -8.33
C GLN A 44 -4.12 15.08 -8.54
N ALA A 45 -4.75 16.19 -8.94
CA ALA A 45 -6.18 16.21 -9.21
C ALA A 45 -6.55 15.30 -10.38
N VAL A 46 -5.76 15.32 -11.45
CA VAL A 46 -5.99 14.46 -12.61
C VAL A 46 -5.79 13.00 -12.22
N ALA A 47 -4.74 12.71 -11.47
CA ALA A 47 -4.47 11.35 -11.02
C ALA A 47 -5.60 10.83 -10.15
N ALA A 48 -6.09 11.65 -9.22
CA ALA A 48 -7.19 11.27 -8.33
C ALA A 48 -8.43 10.89 -9.15
N LYS A 49 -8.72 11.67 -10.16
CA LYS A 49 -9.87 11.39 -11.01
C LYS A 49 -9.72 10.06 -11.73
N ARG A 50 -8.55 9.79 -12.28
CA ARG A 50 -8.28 8.51 -12.95
C ARG A 50 -8.45 7.32 -12.00
N LEU A 51 -7.98 7.50 -10.77
CA LEU A 51 -8.02 6.43 -9.78
C LEU A 51 -9.36 6.33 -9.05
N GLY A 52 -10.26 7.29 -9.26
CA GLY A 52 -11.53 7.31 -8.55
C GLY A 52 -11.38 7.63 -7.08
N LEU A 53 -10.38 8.44 -6.73
CA LEU A 53 -10.10 8.81 -5.34
C LEU A 53 -10.49 10.24 -5.09
N THR A 54 -10.87 10.53 -3.85
CA THR A 54 -11.03 11.90 -3.39
C THR A 54 -9.66 12.53 -3.22
N GLN A 55 -9.62 13.87 -3.14
CA GLN A 55 -8.37 14.58 -2.91
C GLN A 55 -7.66 14.13 -1.62
N PRO A 56 -8.36 14.02 -0.49
CA PRO A 56 -7.68 13.55 0.73
C PRO A 56 -7.10 12.15 0.56
N ARG A 57 -7.81 11.25 -0.11
CA ARG A 57 -7.32 9.89 -0.34
C ARG A 57 -6.11 9.89 -1.28
N MET A 58 -6.16 10.73 -2.32
CA MET A 58 -5.03 10.85 -3.22
C MET A 58 -3.81 11.39 -2.48
N ASN A 59 -4.01 12.35 -1.60
CA ASN A 59 -2.93 12.87 -0.79
C ASN A 59 -2.31 11.79 0.09
N ASP A 60 -3.15 10.95 0.70
CA ASP A 60 -2.66 9.82 1.50
C ASP A 60 -1.82 8.87 0.65
N LEU A 61 -2.26 8.62 -0.57
CA LEU A 61 -1.53 7.74 -1.48
C LEU A 61 -0.16 8.32 -1.85
N VAL A 62 -0.14 9.59 -2.23
CA VAL A 62 1.09 10.26 -2.64
C VAL A 62 2.10 10.29 -1.50
N ARG A 63 1.62 10.47 -0.28
CA ARG A 63 2.48 10.50 0.90
C ARG A 63 2.85 9.11 1.40
N GLY A 64 2.34 8.06 0.78
CA GLY A 64 2.67 6.69 1.18
C GLY A 64 2.10 6.30 2.52
N ARG A 65 0.95 6.86 2.90
CA ARG A 65 0.32 6.56 4.19
C ARG A 65 -0.37 5.22 4.14
N ILE A 66 0.41 4.18 4.28
CA ILE A 66 -0.04 2.81 4.08
C ILE A 66 -1.15 2.40 5.04
N ASN A 67 -1.17 2.99 6.24
CA ASN A 67 -2.19 2.66 7.23
C ASN A 67 -3.58 3.19 6.86
N LYS A 68 -3.66 4.05 5.85
CA LYS A 68 -4.93 4.58 5.38
C LYS A 68 -5.58 3.72 4.32
N PHE A 69 -4.93 2.63 3.91
CA PHE A 69 -5.43 1.79 2.83
C PHE A 69 -5.44 0.34 3.27
N SER A 70 -6.59 -0.32 3.07
CA SER A 70 -6.64 -1.76 3.19
C SER A 70 -6.04 -2.40 1.94
N LEU A 71 -5.72 -3.69 2.03
CA LEU A 71 -5.22 -4.39 0.85
C LEU A 71 -6.27 -4.38 -0.27
N ASP A 72 -7.53 -4.58 0.08
CA ASP A 72 -8.62 -4.54 -0.91
C ASP A 72 -8.67 -3.18 -1.61
N ALA A 73 -8.56 -2.11 -0.85
CA ALA A 73 -8.58 -0.77 -1.43
C ALA A 73 -7.42 -0.57 -2.40
N LEU A 74 -6.25 -1.07 -2.05
CA LEU A 74 -5.08 -0.94 -2.91
C LEU A 74 -5.23 -1.77 -4.19
N ILE A 75 -5.82 -2.96 -4.08
CA ILE A 75 -6.07 -3.77 -5.28
C ILE A 75 -7.01 -3.01 -6.23
N ASN A 76 -8.05 -2.40 -5.69
CA ASN A 76 -8.99 -1.62 -6.52
C ASN A 76 -8.31 -0.43 -7.17
N VAL A 77 -7.47 0.28 -6.43
CA VAL A 77 -6.73 1.42 -6.97
C VAL A 77 -5.76 0.97 -8.05
N ALA A 78 -5.06 -0.13 -7.83
CA ALA A 78 -4.12 -0.68 -8.79
C ALA A 78 -4.81 -1.02 -10.11
N ALA A 79 -5.99 -1.64 -10.02
CA ALA A 79 -6.75 -1.98 -11.22
C ALA A 79 -7.13 -0.74 -12.01
N ARG A 80 -7.56 0.32 -11.32
CA ARG A 80 -7.90 1.57 -12.00
C ARG A 80 -6.66 2.26 -12.58
N ALA A 81 -5.49 1.99 -12.02
CA ALA A 81 -4.24 2.52 -12.57
C ALA A 81 -3.77 1.74 -13.79
N GLY A 82 -4.48 0.69 -14.16
CA GLY A 82 -4.11 -0.13 -15.30
C GLY A 82 -3.15 -1.25 -14.95
N LEU A 83 -2.92 -1.48 -13.66
CA LEU A 83 -2.04 -2.56 -13.22
C LEU A 83 -2.82 -3.86 -13.14
N SER A 84 -2.13 -4.94 -13.47
CA SER A 84 -2.69 -6.28 -13.32
C SER A 84 -2.17 -6.85 -12.00
N VAL A 85 -3.09 -7.20 -11.11
CA VAL A 85 -2.73 -7.72 -9.80
C VAL A 85 -2.83 -9.24 -9.81
N ARG A 86 -1.75 -9.89 -9.43
CA ARG A 86 -1.71 -11.34 -9.32
C ARG A 86 -1.24 -11.71 -7.93
N VAL A 87 -1.93 -12.66 -7.32
CA VAL A 87 -1.57 -13.14 -6.00
C VAL A 87 -0.88 -14.49 -6.15
N GLU A 88 0.28 -14.59 -5.57
CA GLU A 88 1.04 -15.84 -5.57
C GLU A 88 1.24 -16.29 -4.15
N VAL A 89 0.80 -17.52 -3.86
CA VAL A 89 0.99 -18.10 -2.55
C VAL A 89 2.12 -19.11 -2.64
N VAL A 90 3.16 -18.87 -1.87
CA VAL A 90 4.38 -19.70 -1.92
C VAL A 90 4.41 -20.57 -0.69
N ARG A 91 4.61 -21.86 -0.91
CA ARG A 91 4.76 -22.82 0.18
C ARG A 91 6.23 -22.87 0.56
N PRO A 92 6.57 -22.58 1.82
CA PRO A 92 7.99 -22.59 2.20
C PRO A 92 8.55 -24.02 2.10
N ALA A 93 9.84 -24.09 1.87
CA ALA A 93 10.54 -25.36 1.85
C ALA A 93 10.49 -25.97 3.25
N ALA A 94 10.32 -27.28 3.31
CA ALA A 94 10.21 -27.99 4.58
C ALA A 94 11.53 -27.97 5.35
#